data_5498fd3d7eccfe3d84c426b21cabfd08
#
_entry.id   5498fd3d7eccfe3d84c426b21cabfd08
#
_cell.length_a   1.000
_cell.length_b   1.000
_cell.length_c   1.000
_cell.angle_alpha   90.00
_cell.angle_beta   90.00
_cell.angle_gamma   90.00
#
_symmetry.space_group_name_H-M   'P 1'
#
loop_
_entity.id
_entity.type
_entity.pdbx_description
1 polymer ?
#
loop_
_entity_poly.entity_id
_entity_poly.type
_entity_poly.pdbx_seq_one_letter_code
_entity_poly.pdbx_strand_id
1 'polypeptide(L)' 'MKFKNKIKIKVNGKKRIFDKNESILMLIKKLKIPLNKVAIELNKKILDKKKINKIKVNNNDSIEIVHFI' A
#
# COMPACT_ATOMS: atom_id res chain seq x y z
N MET A 1 -8.05 12.42 21.10
CA MET A 1 -7.49 12.06 19.81
C MET A 1 -7.60 10.58 19.56
N LYS A 2 -8.04 10.21 18.41
CA LYS A 2 -8.32 8.81 18.07
C LYS A 2 -7.36 8.30 17.01
N PHE A 3 -6.65 7.24 17.33
CA PHE A 3 -5.75 6.59 16.37
C PHE A 3 -6.11 5.13 16.12
N LYS A 4 -7.26 4.69 16.61
CA LYS A 4 -7.58 3.26 16.54
C LYS A 4 -7.76 2.72 15.14
N ASN A 5 -8.00 3.60 14.17
CA ASN A 5 -8.10 3.19 12.78
C ASN A 5 -6.81 3.41 12.00
N LYS A 6 -5.75 3.79 12.68
CA LYS A 6 -4.46 4.00 12.04
C LYS A 6 -3.56 2.80 12.25
N ILE A 7 -2.81 2.49 11.22
CA ILE A 7 -1.85 1.40 11.27
C ILE A 7 -0.49 1.90 10.81
N LYS A 8 0.53 1.16 11.19
CA LYS A 8 1.90 1.42 10.74
C LYS A 8 2.24 0.41 9.67
N ILE A 9 2.72 0.90 8.54
CA ILE A 9 3.16 0.05 7.43
C ILE A 9 4.51 0.54 6.95
N LYS A 10 5.16 -0.26 6.14
CA LYS A 10 6.37 0.16 5.44
C LYS A 10 6.07 0.25 3.97
N VAL A 11 6.51 1.34 3.34
CA VAL A 11 6.42 1.51 1.90
C VAL A 11 7.82 1.74 1.40
N ASN A 12 8.33 0.80 0.64
CA ASN A 12 9.73 0.81 0.16
C ASN A 12 10.70 1.04 1.31
N GLY A 13 10.46 0.35 2.43
CA GLY A 13 11.32 0.40 3.60
C GLY A 13 11.10 1.58 4.54
N LYS A 14 10.25 2.52 4.18
CA LYS A 14 9.97 3.69 5.01
C LYS A 14 8.67 3.49 5.78
N LYS A 15 8.70 3.82 7.06
CA LYS A 15 7.52 3.72 7.91
C LYS A 15 6.52 4.80 7.55
N ARG A 16 5.24 4.42 7.45
CA ARG A 16 4.15 5.35 7.20
C ARG A 16 2.94 4.97 8.04
N ILE A 17 2.17 5.98 8.40
CA ILE A 17 0.89 5.79 9.08
C ILE A 17 -0.19 5.82 8.02
N PHE A 18 -1.09 4.86 8.07
CA PHE A 18 -2.13 4.74 7.07
C PHE A 18 -3.44 4.32 7.75
N ASP A 19 -4.56 4.56 7.08
CA ASP A 19 -5.86 4.18 7.59
C ASP A 19 -6.13 2.72 7.25
N LYS A 20 -6.43 1.91 8.25
CA LYS A 20 -6.64 0.48 8.03
C LYS A 20 -7.88 0.18 7.20
N ASN A 21 -8.78 1.13 7.07
CA ASN A 21 -10.00 0.94 6.29
C ASN A 21 -9.82 1.26 4.82
N GLU A 22 -8.67 1.75 4.43
CA GLU A 22 -8.40 2.09 3.04
C GLU A 22 -7.72 0.93 2.33
N SER A 23 -8.00 0.82 1.02
CA SER A 23 -7.39 -0.21 0.20
C SER A 23 -6.00 0.18 -0.26
N ILE A 24 -5.29 -0.78 -0.81
CA ILE A 24 -3.97 -0.51 -1.41
C ILE A 24 -4.10 0.49 -2.56
N LEU A 25 -5.20 0.43 -3.32
CA LEU A 25 -5.41 1.40 -4.38
C LEU A 25 -5.43 2.83 -3.82
N MET A 26 -6.08 3.04 -2.68
CA MET A 26 -6.10 4.36 -2.05
C MET A 26 -4.71 4.79 -1.62
N LEU A 27 -3.91 3.86 -1.10
CA LEU A 27 -2.53 4.15 -0.74
C LEU A 27 -1.75 4.64 -1.95
N ILE A 28 -1.86 3.92 -3.07
CA ILE A 28 -1.15 4.27 -4.29
C ILE A 28 -1.58 5.65 -4.78
N LYS A 29 -2.87 5.93 -4.72
CA LYS A 29 -3.37 7.25 -5.14
C LYS A 29 -2.87 8.37 -4.23
N LYS A 30 -2.84 8.15 -2.92
CA LYS A 30 -2.35 9.15 -1.99
C LYS A 30 -0.87 9.46 -2.21
N LEU A 31 -0.10 8.45 -2.60
CA LEU A 31 1.31 8.63 -2.89
C LEU A 31 1.56 9.18 -4.29
N LYS A 32 0.50 9.37 -5.07
CA LYS A 32 0.56 9.92 -6.44
C LYS A 32 1.44 9.08 -7.36
N ILE A 33 1.35 7.76 -7.21
CA ILE A 33 2.14 6.83 -7.99
C ILE A 33 1.36 6.41 -9.23
N PRO A 34 1.97 6.45 -10.42
CA PRO A 34 1.29 6.02 -11.65
C PRO A 34 1.15 4.51 -11.66
N LEU A 35 -0.06 4.03 -11.42
CA LEU A 35 -0.32 2.61 -11.24
C LEU A 35 0.12 1.75 -12.44
N ASN A 36 -0.02 2.28 -13.64
CA ASN A 36 0.31 1.54 -14.84
C ASN A 36 1.82 1.43 -15.11
N LYS A 37 2.64 2.05 -14.27
CA LYS A 37 4.09 2.05 -14.45
C LYS A 37 4.83 1.33 -13.33
N VAL A 38 4.11 0.64 -12.47
CA VAL A 38 4.72 0.01 -11.30
C VAL A 38 4.17 -1.40 -11.10
N ALA A 39 4.98 -2.23 -10.44
CA ALA A 39 4.53 -3.46 -9.83
C ALA A 39 4.42 -3.23 -8.33
N ILE A 40 3.46 -3.89 -7.69
CA ILE A 40 3.21 -3.71 -6.26
C ILE A 40 3.34 -5.07 -5.58
N GLU A 41 4.13 -5.13 -4.52
CA GLU A 41 4.27 -6.31 -3.70
C GLU A 41 3.74 -6.03 -2.30
N LEU A 42 3.00 -6.96 -1.77
CA LEU A 42 2.54 -6.93 -0.40
C LEU A 42 3.18 -8.11 0.33
N ASN A 43 4.05 -7.81 1.29
CA ASN A 43 4.77 -8.82 2.05
C ASN A 43 5.47 -9.81 1.11
N LYS A 44 6.11 -9.27 0.08
CA LYS A 44 6.91 -9.99 -0.92
C LYS A 44 6.09 -10.80 -1.91
N LYS A 45 4.77 -10.60 -1.96
CA LYS A 45 3.93 -11.24 -2.95
C LYS A 45 3.44 -10.18 -3.94
N ILE A 46 3.60 -10.46 -5.22
CA ILE A 46 3.15 -9.55 -6.27
C ILE A 46 1.62 -9.55 -6.29
N LEU A 47 1.05 -8.36 -6.33
CA LEU A 47 -0.39 -8.19 -6.34
C LEU A 47 -0.93 -8.06 -7.76
N ASP A 48 -2.13 -8.60 -7.96
CA ASP A 48 -2.90 -8.37 -9.18
C ASP A 48 -3.52 -6.98 -9.08
N LYS A 49 -3.11 -6.10 -9.98
CA LYS A 49 -3.58 -4.72 -9.96
C LYS A 49 -5.10 -4.60 -10.12
N LYS A 50 -5.73 -5.60 -10.71
CA LYS A 50 -7.18 -5.60 -10.84
C LYS A 50 -7.89 -5.77 -9.51
N LYS A 51 -7.19 -6.22 -8.49
CA LYS A 51 -7.78 -6.54 -7.18
C LYS A 51 -7.36 -5.60 -6.07
N ILE A 52 -6.46 -4.66 -6.33
CA ILE A 52 -5.91 -3.84 -5.25
C ILE A 52 -6.93 -2.91 -4.61
N ASN A 53 -8.04 -2.63 -5.30
CA ASN A 53 -9.11 -1.83 -4.71
C ASN A 53 -9.87 -2.60 -3.62
N LYS A 54 -9.68 -3.91 -3.55
CA LYS A 54 -10.33 -4.77 -2.56
C LYS A 54 -9.37 -5.25 -1.48
N ILE A 55 -8.08 -5.00 -1.63
CA ILE A 55 -7.08 -5.47 -0.68
C ILE A 55 -6.78 -4.35 0.30
N LYS A 56 -6.95 -4.63 1.58
CA LYS A 56 -6.68 -3.68 2.64
C LYS A 56 -5.35 -4.02 3.31
N VAL A 57 -4.67 -2.97 3.78
CA VAL A 57 -3.41 -3.16 4.48
C VAL A 57 -3.68 -3.40 5.96
N ASN A 58 -2.81 -4.21 6.56
CA ASN A 58 -2.85 -4.48 7.99
C ASN A 58 -1.61 -3.91 8.65
N ASN A 59 -1.70 -3.78 9.96
CA ASN A 59 -0.59 -3.26 10.73
C ASN A 59 0.67 -4.10 10.49
N ASN A 60 1.79 -3.43 10.31
CA ASN A 60 3.09 -4.03 10.04
C ASN A 60 3.26 -4.64 8.65
N ASP A 61 2.32 -4.41 7.75
CA ASP A 61 2.51 -4.84 6.36
C ASP A 61 3.67 -4.11 5.72
N SER A 62 4.32 -4.77 4.79
CA SER A 62 5.40 -4.21 3.99
C SER A 62 4.95 -4.17 2.54
N ILE A 63 4.94 -2.98 1.98
CA ILE A 63 4.56 -2.76 0.59
C ILE A 63 5.79 -2.28 -0.17
N GLU A 64 6.05 -2.91 -1.30
CA GLU A 64 7.13 -2.49 -2.19
C GLU A 64 6.55 -2.11 -3.54
N ILE A 65 6.99 -0.97 -4.03
CA ILE A 65 6.52 -0.44 -5.30
C ILE A 65 7.73 -0.30 -6.20
N VAL A 66 7.71 -1.02 -7.30
CA VAL A 66 8.84 -1.10 -8.22
C VAL A 66 8.40 -0.50 -9.55
N HIS A 67 9.11 0.51 -10.00
CA HIS A 67 8.81 1.14 -11.28
C HIS A 67 9.38 0.31 -12.42
N PHE A 68 8.60 0.17 -13.48
CA PHE A 68 9.10 -0.40 -14.72
C PHE A 68 10.00 0.61 -15.42
N ILE A 69 10.95 0.08 -16.14
CA ILE A 69 11.84 0.94 -16.93
C ILE A 69 11.36 1.00 -18.37
#